data_3ac0693f9ddbe9ac8e75f4210da3520d
#
_entry.id   3ac0693f9ddbe9ac8e75f4210da3520d
#
_cell.length_a   1.000
_cell.length_b   1.000
_cell.length_c   1.000
_cell.angle_alpha   90.00
_cell.angle_beta   90.00
_cell.angle_gamma   90.00
#
_symmetry.space_group_name_H-M   'P 1'
#
loop_
_entity.id
_entity.type
_entity.pdbx_description
1 polymer ?
#
loop_
_entity_poly.entity_id
_entity_poly.type
_entity_poly.pdbx_seq_one_letter_code
_entity_poly.pdbx_strand_id
1 'polypeptide(L)'
;MRRMLVCLLLTVAAGAEAQARRIALVGGTLIDGTGGPLIRNSVILIDGERISAIGTVGARPVPSGYQVISTEGMSVLPGLWDMHVHTMINGHGDYARWDSTYTNSRSGVLGNVIMPASAKQLLLAGVTSARDLGAPLEESIALKTAINSGKIPGPTIYVSGPFIQHAPYPNTERFRWGVNGAEDARAKVRRLAEAGVDVIKLIDQDEMTMEEVRAVVDEAHRRRLPVVAHSHRPEEIRRGLIAGVDNFEHTGMATAPEYPEDIIVMLRERTARGAAGPLFWTPTIEGLFNYEYVRENPEHIDDPAWREGLPENIVEDIRRSIAYPQRLGYFQATPSRRPTLERKFNQLRQSGVTLLIGTDAGIPMKFHSQATWHELDVWVNKLGVDPMFAIRAATYWPSVAMRVERDVGTVTEGKYADIIAVKGDVLRYINLLARPDIVIKRGVRHR
;
A
#
# COMPACT_ATOMS: atom_id res chain seq x y z
N MET A 1 -24.03 66.59 30.15
CA MET A 1 -23.02 65.99 29.29
C MET A 1 -22.14 65.05 30.10
N ARG A 2 -22.44 63.75 30.10
CA ARG A 2 -21.59 62.72 30.76
C ARG A 2 -20.91 61.91 29.64
N ARG A 3 -19.56 62.00 29.58
CA ARG A 3 -18.73 61.22 28.67
C ARG A 3 -18.53 59.82 29.29
N MET A 4 -19.06 58.77 28.67
CA MET A 4 -18.75 57.39 28.99
C MET A 4 -17.38 57.03 28.33
N LEU A 5 -16.43 56.62 29.15
CA LEU A 5 -15.14 56.08 28.74
C LEU A 5 -15.39 54.59 28.53
N VAL A 6 -15.29 54.11 27.28
CA VAL A 6 -15.30 52.69 26.93
C VAL A 6 -13.85 52.19 26.98
N CYS A 7 -13.52 51.42 28.02
CA CYS A 7 -12.27 50.64 28.05
C CYS A 7 -12.40 49.39 27.16
N LEU A 8 -11.64 49.41 26.08
CA LEU A 8 -11.47 48.25 25.18
C LEU A 8 -10.46 47.30 25.87
N LEU A 9 -10.94 46.21 26.43
CA LEU A 9 -10.11 45.10 26.89
C LEU A 9 -9.66 44.29 25.69
N LEU A 10 -8.42 44.48 25.26
CA LEU A 10 -7.71 43.62 24.31
C LEU A 10 -7.35 42.32 25.06
N THR A 11 -8.15 41.25 24.85
CA THR A 11 -7.76 39.91 25.23
C THR A 11 -6.73 39.41 24.22
N VAL A 12 -5.46 39.40 24.61
CA VAL A 12 -4.40 38.68 23.92
C VAL A 12 -4.67 37.20 24.12
N ALA A 13 -5.25 36.55 23.11
CA ALA A 13 -5.27 35.10 23.03
C ALA A 13 -3.84 34.63 22.78
N ALA A 14 -3.12 34.27 23.85
CA ALA A 14 -1.89 33.52 23.75
C ALA A 14 -2.21 32.18 23.06
N GLY A 15 -1.87 32.08 21.78
CA GLY A 15 -1.87 30.79 21.08
C GLY A 15 -0.93 29.88 21.84
N ALA A 16 -1.44 28.81 22.46
CA ALA A 16 -0.63 27.71 22.91
C ALA A 16 0.04 27.12 21.67
N GLU A 17 1.31 27.45 21.43
CA GLU A 17 2.14 26.71 20.48
C GLU A 17 2.07 25.24 20.92
N ALA A 18 1.48 24.38 20.10
CA ALA A 18 1.48 22.97 20.34
C ALA A 18 2.94 22.53 20.45
N GLN A 19 3.39 22.26 21.65
CA GLN A 19 4.76 21.85 21.93
C GLN A 19 5.08 20.67 21.01
N ALA A 20 6.07 20.83 20.13
CA ALA A 20 6.46 19.79 19.17
C ALA A 20 6.67 18.48 19.94
N ARG A 21 6.00 17.43 19.52
CA ARG A 21 6.12 16.11 20.14
C ARG A 21 7.54 15.63 20.03
N ARG A 22 8.14 15.23 21.16
CA ARG A 22 9.48 14.69 21.25
C ARG A 22 9.41 13.28 21.79
N ILE A 23 9.78 12.30 20.97
CA ILE A 23 9.74 10.87 21.30
C ILE A 23 11.15 10.30 21.16
N ALA A 24 11.57 9.49 22.11
CA ALA A 24 12.78 8.69 22.04
C ALA A 24 12.40 7.20 22.10
N LEU A 25 12.72 6.44 21.05
CA LEU A 25 12.66 4.97 21.06
C LEU A 25 14.00 4.44 21.52
N VAL A 26 14.04 3.62 22.58
CA VAL A 26 15.29 3.25 23.25
C VAL A 26 15.37 1.76 23.51
N GLY A 27 16.50 1.13 23.15
CA GLY A 27 16.88 -0.24 23.54
C GLY A 27 16.63 -1.32 22.49
N GLY A 28 15.89 -1.05 21.41
CA GLY A 28 15.56 -2.03 20.38
C GLY A 28 16.73 -2.37 19.43
N THR A 29 16.51 -3.37 18.60
CA THR A 29 17.35 -3.65 17.44
C THR A 29 16.77 -2.96 16.22
N LEU A 30 17.43 -1.92 15.72
CA LEU A 30 17.00 -1.20 14.53
C LEU A 30 17.44 -1.94 13.25
N ILE A 31 16.44 -2.21 12.41
CA ILE A 31 16.56 -2.65 11.01
C ILE A 31 16.19 -1.43 10.18
N ASP A 32 17.15 -0.65 9.75
CA ASP A 32 16.90 0.70 9.20
C ASP A 32 16.28 0.73 7.81
N GLY A 33 16.15 -0.43 7.14
CA GLY A 33 15.60 -0.56 5.78
C GLY A 33 16.63 -0.35 4.67
N THR A 34 17.87 0.05 4.97
CA THR A 34 18.93 0.21 3.94
C THR A 34 19.48 -1.12 3.45
N GLY A 35 19.36 -2.17 4.27
CA GLY A 35 20.02 -3.48 4.07
C GLY A 35 21.42 -3.53 4.66
N GLY A 36 21.81 -2.53 5.44
CA GLY A 36 23.05 -2.47 6.18
C GLY A 36 23.02 -3.27 7.50
N PRO A 37 24.09 -3.17 8.32
CA PRO A 37 24.19 -3.84 9.61
C PRO A 37 23.09 -3.38 10.58
N LEU A 38 22.64 -4.28 11.44
CA LEU A 38 21.67 -3.99 12.50
C LEU A 38 22.28 -3.09 13.57
N ILE A 39 21.51 -2.09 14.04
CA ILE A 39 21.92 -1.24 15.16
C ILE A 39 21.25 -1.78 16.43
N ARG A 40 22.01 -2.50 17.26
CA ARG A 40 21.54 -3.04 18.54
C ARG A 40 21.52 -1.95 19.61
N ASN A 41 20.62 -2.09 20.59
CA ASN A 41 20.43 -1.09 21.67
C ASN A 41 20.27 0.33 21.08
N SER A 42 19.46 0.48 20.06
CA SER A 42 19.29 1.73 19.32
C SER A 42 18.63 2.81 20.18
N VAL A 43 18.99 4.05 19.89
CA VAL A 43 18.28 5.25 20.35
C VAL A 43 17.86 6.02 19.11
N ILE A 44 16.56 6.25 18.96
CA ILE A 44 16.00 7.01 17.84
C ILE A 44 15.26 8.19 18.42
N LEU A 45 15.73 9.41 18.12
CA LEU A 45 15.11 10.66 18.56
C LEU A 45 14.20 11.18 17.46
N ILE A 46 12.97 11.55 17.83
CA ILE A 46 11.94 12.08 16.93
C ILE A 46 11.54 13.47 17.45
N ASP A 47 11.71 14.50 16.60
CA ASP A 47 11.25 15.85 16.84
C ASP A 47 10.14 16.22 15.85
N GLY A 48 8.94 16.44 16.35
CA GLY A 48 7.78 16.67 15.51
C GLY A 48 7.52 15.47 14.60
N GLU A 49 7.60 15.68 13.29
CA GLU A 49 7.33 14.64 12.30
C GLU A 49 8.59 13.87 11.84
N ARG A 50 9.81 14.31 12.24
CA ARG A 50 11.05 13.79 11.65
C ARG A 50 11.96 13.14 12.68
N ILE A 51 12.76 12.21 12.18
CA ILE A 51 13.86 11.59 12.90
C ILE A 51 14.99 12.63 13.03
N SER A 52 15.29 13.06 14.24
CA SER A 52 16.30 14.09 14.47
C SER A 52 17.69 13.50 14.74
N ALA A 53 17.77 12.30 15.32
CA ALA A 53 19.04 11.62 15.54
C ALA A 53 18.87 10.10 15.72
N ILE A 54 19.92 9.35 15.37
CA ILE A 54 20.03 7.92 15.61
C ILE A 54 21.37 7.64 16.31
N GLY A 55 21.37 6.66 17.21
CA GLY A 55 22.58 6.21 17.90
C GLY A 55 22.31 4.95 18.72
N THR A 56 23.15 4.72 19.73
CA THR A 56 23.01 3.58 20.65
C THR A 56 22.98 4.03 22.09
N VAL A 57 22.37 3.22 22.96
CA VAL A 57 22.40 3.43 24.41
C VAL A 57 23.86 3.54 24.89
N GLY A 58 24.14 4.58 25.66
CA GLY A 58 25.49 4.92 26.12
C GLY A 58 26.25 5.88 25.21
N ALA A 59 26.04 5.84 23.89
CA ALA A 59 26.68 6.77 22.94
C ALA A 59 25.80 7.98 22.57
N ARG A 60 24.48 7.80 22.56
CA ARG A 60 23.49 8.86 22.27
C ARG A 60 22.62 9.08 23.49
N PRO A 61 22.87 10.11 24.31
CA PRO A 61 21.99 10.46 25.43
C PRO A 61 20.63 10.96 24.90
N VAL A 62 19.57 10.62 25.62
CA VAL A 62 18.24 11.18 25.37
C VAL A 62 18.16 12.54 26.05
N PRO A 63 17.93 13.65 25.32
CA PRO A 63 17.81 14.97 25.92
C PRO A 63 16.57 15.06 26.83
N SER A 64 16.60 16.02 27.80
CA SER A 64 15.42 16.31 28.62
C SER A 64 14.22 16.74 27.76
N GLY A 65 13.02 16.40 28.22
CA GLY A 65 11.76 16.76 27.54
C GLY A 65 11.32 15.78 26.44
N TYR A 66 12.07 14.68 26.21
CA TYR A 66 11.59 13.59 25.35
C TYR A 66 10.73 12.60 26.14
N GLN A 67 9.63 12.16 25.54
CA GLN A 67 8.88 10.99 26.00
C GLN A 67 9.67 9.74 25.61
N VAL A 68 10.22 9.04 26.59
CA VAL A 68 10.95 7.79 26.35
C VAL A 68 9.97 6.63 26.23
N ILE A 69 10.10 5.88 25.13
CA ILE A 69 9.39 4.64 24.88
C ILE A 69 10.44 3.53 24.78
N SER A 70 10.38 2.57 25.72
CA SER A 70 11.26 1.40 25.65
C SER A 70 10.88 0.53 24.47
N THR A 71 11.89 0.16 23.68
CA THR A 71 11.83 -0.83 22.62
C THR A 71 12.73 -2.02 22.91
N GLU A 72 13.14 -2.20 24.18
CA GLU A 72 13.99 -3.32 24.59
C GLU A 72 13.35 -4.67 24.22
N GLY A 73 14.12 -5.56 23.61
CA GLY A 73 13.63 -6.84 23.11
C GLY A 73 12.78 -6.77 21.84
N MET A 74 12.68 -5.58 21.21
CA MET A 74 11.92 -5.38 19.99
C MET A 74 12.83 -5.23 18.76
N SER A 75 12.33 -5.65 17.60
CA SER A 75 12.79 -5.20 16.31
C SER A 75 12.10 -3.88 15.96
N VAL A 76 12.88 -2.86 15.63
CA VAL A 76 12.40 -1.54 15.18
C VAL A 76 12.73 -1.40 13.70
N LEU A 77 11.74 -1.04 12.88
CA LEU A 77 11.91 -0.96 11.42
C LEU A 77 11.08 0.17 10.83
N PRO A 78 11.35 0.59 9.58
CA PRO A 78 10.49 1.55 8.90
C PRO A 78 9.06 1.04 8.84
N GLY A 79 8.10 1.93 8.86
CA GLY A 79 6.71 1.58 8.61
C GLY A 79 6.57 0.90 7.24
N LEU A 80 5.70 -0.12 7.20
CA LEU A 80 5.49 -0.92 5.99
C LEU A 80 4.79 -0.12 4.89
N TRP A 81 5.01 -0.55 3.67
CA TRP A 81 4.26 -0.15 2.50
C TRP A 81 3.42 -1.31 2.00
N ASP A 82 2.24 -0.99 1.49
CA ASP A 82 1.46 -1.87 0.64
C ASP A 82 1.24 -1.20 -0.72
N MET A 83 1.86 -1.76 -1.76
CA MET A 83 1.90 -1.15 -3.10
C MET A 83 0.69 -1.51 -3.96
N HIS A 84 -0.27 -2.27 -3.41
CA HIS A 84 -1.50 -2.59 -4.11
C HIS A 84 -2.64 -2.85 -3.11
N VAL A 85 -3.46 -1.85 -2.89
CA VAL A 85 -4.68 -1.98 -2.09
C VAL A 85 -5.88 -1.43 -2.84
N HIS A 86 -7.09 -1.80 -2.41
CA HIS A 86 -8.37 -1.25 -2.84
C HIS A 86 -9.15 -0.82 -1.61
N THR A 87 -9.03 0.45 -1.21
CA THR A 87 -9.71 0.95 0.00
C THR A 87 -11.23 1.00 -0.15
N MET A 88 -11.73 0.98 -1.41
CA MET A 88 -13.17 1.03 -1.71
C MET A 88 -13.92 -0.27 -1.41
N ILE A 89 -13.22 -1.37 -1.15
CA ILE A 89 -13.82 -2.68 -0.82
C ILE A 89 -13.06 -3.27 0.37
N ASN A 90 -13.73 -4.05 1.22
CA ASN A 90 -13.14 -4.62 2.44
C ASN A 90 -13.48 -6.11 2.58
N GLY A 91 -12.83 -6.96 1.78
CA GLY A 91 -12.92 -8.41 1.89
C GLY A 91 -14.24 -9.05 1.46
N HIS A 92 -15.19 -8.30 0.92
CA HIS A 92 -16.52 -8.79 0.55
C HIS A 92 -16.47 -9.78 -0.62
N GLY A 93 -17.19 -10.90 -0.50
CA GLY A 93 -17.15 -12.02 -1.44
C GLY A 93 -17.92 -11.80 -2.76
N ASP A 94 -18.83 -10.83 -2.83
CA ASP A 94 -19.68 -10.56 -3.99
C ASP A 94 -19.51 -9.10 -4.45
N TYR A 95 -18.77 -8.92 -5.53
CA TYR A 95 -18.49 -7.60 -6.08
C TYR A 95 -19.74 -6.89 -6.61
N ALA A 96 -20.63 -7.61 -7.31
CA ALA A 96 -21.81 -7.00 -7.90
C ALA A 96 -22.76 -6.45 -6.81
N ARG A 97 -22.91 -7.22 -5.73
CA ARG A 97 -23.67 -6.78 -4.56
C ARG A 97 -23.00 -5.59 -3.86
N TRP A 98 -21.68 -5.65 -3.67
CA TRP A 98 -20.90 -4.55 -3.06
C TRP A 98 -21.05 -3.27 -3.86
N ASP A 99 -20.84 -3.33 -5.17
CA ASP A 99 -20.91 -2.17 -6.05
C ASP A 99 -22.32 -1.56 -6.07
N SER A 100 -23.37 -2.39 -6.14
CA SER A 100 -24.74 -1.90 -6.11
C SER A 100 -25.12 -1.29 -4.75
N THR A 101 -24.62 -1.84 -3.65
CA THR A 101 -25.00 -1.45 -2.29
C THR A 101 -24.19 -0.25 -1.78
N TYR A 102 -22.89 -0.21 -2.06
CA TYR A 102 -21.97 0.74 -1.46
C TYR A 102 -21.28 1.64 -2.48
N THR A 103 -20.67 1.08 -3.54
CA THR A 103 -19.89 1.87 -4.51
C THR A 103 -20.77 2.83 -5.30
N ASN A 104 -21.93 2.38 -5.76
CA ASN A 104 -22.87 3.20 -6.55
C ASN A 104 -23.93 3.89 -5.70
N SER A 105 -23.89 3.72 -4.38
CA SER A 105 -24.83 4.37 -3.47
C SER A 105 -24.58 5.87 -3.37
N ARG A 106 -25.68 6.65 -3.36
CA ARG A 106 -25.65 8.09 -3.10
C ARG A 106 -25.55 8.44 -1.61
N SER A 107 -25.51 7.44 -0.72
CA SER A 107 -25.46 7.66 0.74
C SER A 107 -24.15 8.27 1.23
N GLY A 108 -23.10 8.25 0.41
CA GLY A 108 -21.75 8.67 0.80
C GLY A 108 -21.03 7.67 1.73
N VAL A 109 -21.60 6.49 1.99
CA VAL A 109 -21.03 5.49 2.89
C VAL A 109 -19.63 5.02 2.43
N LEU A 110 -19.42 4.94 1.12
CA LEU A 110 -18.12 4.55 0.56
C LEU A 110 -17.00 5.49 1.05
N GLY A 111 -17.11 6.77 0.74
CA GLY A 111 -16.07 7.77 1.05
C GLY A 111 -16.03 8.19 2.52
N ASN A 112 -17.17 8.15 3.25
CA ASN A 112 -17.23 8.63 4.62
C ASN A 112 -17.02 7.53 5.68
N VAL A 113 -17.16 6.26 5.33
CA VAL A 113 -17.09 5.14 6.29
C VAL A 113 -16.13 4.07 5.82
N ILE A 114 -16.36 3.46 4.65
CA ILE A 114 -15.63 2.27 4.21
C ILE A 114 -14.17 2.60 3.93
N MET A 115 -13.89 3.57 3.05
CA MET A 115 -12.51 3.92 2.69
C MET A 115 -11.69 4.44 3.88
N PRO A 116 -12.22 5.30 4.77
CA PRO A 116 -11.56 5.66 6.02
C PRO A 116 -11.29 4.49 6.96
N ALA A 117 -12.22 3.53 7.08
CA ALA A 117 -12.02 2.33 7.90
C ALA A 117 -10.88 1.46 7.33
N SER A 118 -10.89 1.20 6.01
CA SER A 118 -9.82 0.48 5.31
C SER A 118 -8.44 1.13 5.53
N ALA A 119 -8.36 2.45 5.41
CA ALA A 119 -7.12 3.20 5.65
C ALA A 119 -6.66 3.11 7.13
N LYS A 120 -7.59 3.20 8.09
CA LYS A 120 -7.28 3.03 9.51
C LYS A 120 -6.77 1.63 9.82
N GLN A 121 -7.39 0.60 9.25
CA GLN A 121 -6.97 -0.80 9.41
C GLN A 121 -5.54 -1.03 8.90
N LEU A 122 -5.19 -0.50 7.72
CA LEU A 122 -3.81 -0.52 7.19
C LEU A 122 -2.82 0.11 8.18
N LEU A 123 -3.13 1.32 8.67
CA LEU A 123 -2.24 2.02 9.59
C LEU A 123 -2.00 1.23 10.88
N LEU A 124 -3.07 0.68 11.49
CA LEU A 124 -2.97 -0.10 12.72
C LEU A 124 -2.23 -1.43 12.53
N ALA A 125 -2.19 -1.95 11.30
CA ALA A 125 -1.38 -3.10 10.90
C ALA A 125 0.09 -2.74 10.63
N GLY A 126 0.51 -1.47 10.82
CA GLY A 126 1.89 -1.03 10.61
C GLY A 126 2.20 -0.54 9.20
N VAL A 127 1.21 -0.47 8.32
CA VAL A 127 1.34 0.11 6.98
C VAL A 127 1.26 1.63 7.10
N THR A 128 2.39 2.31 6.94
CA THR A 128 2.46 3.78 7.04
C THR A 128 2.35 4.49 5.70
N SER A 129 2.48 3.75 4.61
CA SER A 129 2.27 4.22 3.24
C SER A 129 1.59 3.15 2.41
N ALA A 130 0.65 3.52 1.54
CA ALA A 130 -0.07 2.58 0.68
C ALA A 130 -0.37 3.18 -0.69
N ARG A 131 -0.49 2.33 -1.72
CA ARG A 131 -0.90 2.71 -3.07
C ARG A 131 -2.26 2.09 -3.39
N ASP A 132 -3.29 2.93 -3.44
CA ASP A 132 -4.65 2.54 -3.82
C ASP A 132 -4.79 2.55 -5.34
N LEU A 133 -4.97 1.39 -5.93
CA LEU A 133 -4.97 1.17 -7.37
C LEU A 133 -6.36 0.98 -7.95
N GLY A 134 -7.35 1.69 -7.41
CA GLY A 134 -8.66 1.75 -8.03
C GLY A 134 -9.79 2.04 -7.08
N ALA A 135 -10.38 3.24 -7.26
CA ALA A 135 -11.59 3.68 -6.58
C ALA A 135 -12.21 4.85 -7.37
N PRO A 136 -13.46 5.26 -7.09
CA PRO A 136 -14.04 6.46 -7.68
C PRO A 136 -13.17 7.69 -7.40
N LEU A 137 -13.02 8.56 -8.40
CA LEU A 137 -12.03 9.65 -8.38
C LEU A 137 -12.22 10.61 -7.20
N GLU A 138 -13.45 11.06 -6.98
CA GLU A 138 -13.75 12.05 -5.94
C GLU A 138 -13.46 11.51 -4.55
N GLU A 139 -13.85 10.26 -4.26
CA GLU A 139 -13.60 9.60 -2.99
C GLU A 139 -12.11 9.32 -2.77
N SER A 140 -11.38 8.93 -3.82
CA SER A 140 -9.92 8.74 -3.76
C SER A 140 -9.19 10.02 -3.35
N ILE A 141 -9.51 11.14 -4.00
CA ILE A 141 -8.88 12.43 -3.72
C ILE A 141 -9.30 12.96 -2.35
N ALA A 142 -10.57 12.79 -1.96
CA ALA A 142 -11.06 13.18 -0.65
C ALA A 142 -10.36 12.41 0.47
N LEU A 143 -10.22 11.07 0.34
CA LEU A 143 -9.50 10.23 1.30
C LEU A 143 -8.05 10.68 1.44
N LYS A 144 -7.32 10.80 0.30
CA LYS A 144 -5.94 11.28 0.28
C LYS A 144 -5.78 12.62 0.98
N THR A 145 -6.66 13.57 0.69
CA THR A 145 -6.63 14.91 1.29
C THR A 145 -6.87 14.85 2.80
N ALA A 146 -7.86 14.08 3.24
CA ALA A 146 -8.21 13.96 4.66
C ALA A 146 -7.09 13.31 5.49
N ILE A 147 -6.43 12.28 4.96
CA ILE A 147 -5.29 11.63 5.62
C ILE A 147 -4.07 12.56 5.65
N ASN A 148 -3.71 13.17 4.52
CA ASN A 148 -2.51 14.00 4.42
C ASN A 148 -2.61 15.29 5.22
N SER A 149 -3.82 15.80 5.47
CA SER A 149 -4.07 16.93 6.38
C SER A 149 -4.14 16.52 7.85
N GLY A 150 -3.99 15.23 8.18
CA GLY A 150 -4.11 14.71 9.56
C GLY A 150 -5.55 14.71 10.10
N LYS A 151 -6.55 14.91 9.26
CA LYS A 151 -7.96 14.98 9.64
C LYS A 151 -8.53 13.62 10.06
N ILE A 152 -8.05 12.56 9.41
CA ILE A 152 -8.34 11.17 9.76
C ILE A 152 -7.05 10.34 9.82
N PRO A 153 -7.00 9.28 10.65
CA PRO A 153 -5.86 8.37 10.69
C PRO A 153 -5.80 7.49 9.43
N GLY A 154 -4.59 7.30 8.90
CA GLY A 154 -4.34 6.42 7.76
C GLY A 154 -2.88 6.47 7.33
N PRO A 155 -2.45 5.55 6.44
CA PRO A 155 -1.13 5.63 5.80
C PRO A 155 -1.06 6.86 4.89
N THR A 156 0.13 7.35 4.56
CA THR A 156 0.26 8.22 3.39
C THR A 156 -0.25 7.45 2.18
N ILE A 157 -1.36 7.91 1.58
CA ILE A 157 -2.00 7.16 0.51
C ILE A 157 -1.73 7.81 -0.84
N TYR A 158 -1.28 6.99 -1.78
CA TYR A 158 -1.06 7.33 -3.18
C TYR A 158 -2.17 6.69 -4.00
N VAL A 159 -2.86 7.47 -4.81
CA VAL A 159 -4.09 7.02 -5.47
C VAL A 159 -3.98 7.07 -6.98
N SER A 160 -4.58 6.07 -7.65
CA SER A 160 -4.76 6.09 -9.11
C SER A 160 -6.10 6.73 -9.51
N GLY A 161 -7.07 6.76 -8.60
CA GLY A 161 -8.46 6.95 -9.00
C GLY A 161 -8.95 5.80 -9.88
N PRO A 162 -9.84 6.03 -10.85
CA PRO A 162 -10.36 5.01 -11.74
C PRO A 162 -9.29 4.31 -12.58
N PHE A 163 -9.51 3.00 -12.84
CA PHE A 163 -8.74 2.25 -13.83
C PHE A 163 -8.97 2.80 -15.23
N ILE A 164 -7.96 2.72 -16.10
CA ILE A 164 -8.10 2.91 -17.55
C ILE A 164 -8.08 1.54 -18.21
N GLN A 165 -9.08 1.25 -19.07
CA GLN A 165 -9.24 0.01 -19.78
C GLN A 165 -9.96 0.22 -21.13
N HIS A 166 -10.14 -0.83 -21.93
CA HIS A 166 -10.86 -0.72 -23.20
C HIS A 166 -12.34 -0.35 -22.98
N ALA A 167 -13.06 -1.14 -22.19
CA ALA A 167 -14.46 -0.89 -21.88
C ALA A 167 -14.76 -1.26 -20.41
N PRO A 168 -15.53 -0.42 -19.67
CA PRO A 168 -15.90 -0.74 -18.29
C PRO A 168 -16.87 -1.93 -18.27
N TYR A 169 -16.81 -2.72 -17.19
CA TYR A 169 -17.87 -3.68 -16.93
C TYR A 169 -19.17 -2.95 -16.53
N PRO A 170 -20.34 -3.53 -16.80
CA PRO A 170 -21.61 -2.89 -16.42
C PRO A 170 -21.65 -2.53 -14.94
N ASN A 171 -22.14 -1.32 -14.63
CA ASN A 171 -22.26 -0.78 -13.26
C ASN A 171 -20.94 -0.52 -12.54
N THR A 172 -19.82 -0.39 -13.24
CA THR A 172 -18.51 -0.10 -12.65
C THR A 172 -17.89 1.22 -13.15
N GLU A 173 -18.65 2.02 -13.90
CA GLU A 173 -18.19 3.22 -14.61
C GLU A 173 -17.63 4.30 -13.65
N ARG A 174 -18.01 4.25 -12.37
CA ARG A 174 -17.47 5.18 -11.36
C ARG A 174 -15.97 5.01 -11.12
N PHE A 175 -15.45 3.79 -11.28
CA PHE A 175 -14.05 3.44 -11.00
C PHE A 175 -13.35 2.69 -12.15
N ARG A 176 -14.04 2.50 -13.29
CA ARG A 176 -13.49 1.92 -14.51
C ARG A 176 -13.79 2.84 -15.69
N TRP A 177 -12.77 3.39 -16.31
CA TRP A 177 -12.93 4.29 -17.43
C TRP A 177 -12.50 3.62 -18.73
N GLY A 178 -13.46 3.34 -19.60
CA GLY A 178 -13.22 2.85 -20.94
C GLY A 178 -12.57 3.91 -21.81
N VAL A 179 -11.81 3.52 -22.83
CA VAL A 179 -11.20 4.43 -23.81
C VAL A 179 -11.71 4.15 -25.23
N ASN A 180 -11.79 5.20 -26.02
CA ASN A 180 -12.18 5.14 -27.44
C ASN A 180 -11.18 5.96 -28.27
N GLY A 181 -10.06 5.32 -28.60
CA GLY A 181 -8.97 5.95 -29.34
C GLY A 181 -7.98 6.72 -28.49
N ALA A 182 -6.83 7.02 -29.09
CA ALA A 182 -5.69 7.61 -28.42
C ALA A 182 -5.95 8.98 -27.80
N GLU A 183 -6.75 9.84 -28.43
CA GLU A 183 -7.00 11.18 -27.88
C GLU A 183 -7.93 11.13 -26.66
N ASP A 184 -8.91 10.23 -26.65
CA ASP A 184 -9.75 10.00 -25.47
C ASP A 184 -8.91 9.42 -24.30
N ALA A 185 -7.99 8.49 -24.62
CA ALA A 185 -7.03 7.98 -23.64
C ALA A 185 -6.19 9.11 -23.00
N ARG A 186 -5.62 10.00 -23.82
CA ARG A 186 -4.89 11.19 -23.32
C ARG A 186 -5.77 12.11 -22.48
N ALA A 187 -7.01 12.37 -22.92
CA ALA A 187 -7.93 13.23 -22.18
C ALA A 187 -8.25 12.69 -20.79
N LYS A 188 -8.44 11.36 -20.67
CA LYS A 188 -8.66 10.71 -19.36
C LYS A 188 -7.44 10.81 -18.45
N VAL A 189 -6.23 10.57 -18.96
CA VAL A 189 -5.00 10.77 -18.20
C VAL A 189 -4.84 12.22 -17.74
N ARG A 190 -5.13 13.19 -18.62
CA ARG A 190 -5.13 14.62 -18.24
C ARG A 190 -6.07 14.89 -17.07
N ARG A 191 -7.30 14.41 -17.16
CA ARG A 191 -8.32 14.57 -16.11
C ARG A 191 -7.87 13.98 -14.77
N LEU A 192 -7.29 12.77 -14.77
CA LEU A 192 -6.76 12.13 -13.56
C LEU A 192 -5.61 12.96 -12.96
N ALA A 193 -4.66 13.39 -13.79
CA ALA A 193 -3.54 14.21 -13.36
C ALA A 193 -3.97 15.56 -12.78
N GLU A 194 -4.93 16.23 -13.40
CA GLU A 194 -5.49 17.50 -12.93
C GLU A 194 -6.25 17.37 -11.61
N ALA A 195 -6.87 16.20 -11.38
CA ALA A 195 -7.49 15.87 -10.10
C ALA A 195 -6.47 15.59 -8.98
N GLY A 196 -5.20 15.35 -9.32
CA GLY A 196 -4.12 15.13 -8.36
C GLY A 196 -3.89 13.67 -7.97
N VAL A 197 -4.11 12.72 -8.89
CA VAL A 197 -3.68 11.33 -8.69
C VAL A 197 -2.16 11.22 -8.70
N ASP A 198 -1.62 10.15 -8.13
CA ASP A 198 -0.17 9.92 -8.00
C ASP A 198 0.35 8.91 -9.03
N VAL A 199 -0.54 8.15 -9.64
CA VAL A 199 -0.21 7.04 -10.54
C VAL A 199 -1.37 6.80 -11.51
N ILE A 200 -1.10 6.27 -12.69
CA ILE A 200 -2.13 5.83 -13.63
C ILE A 200 -2.18 4.29 -13.60
N LYS A 201 -3.38 3.72 -13.45
CA LYS A 201 -3.61 2.27 -13.45
C LYS A 201 -4.24 1.83 -14.76
N LEU A 202 -3.58 0.90 -15.46
CA LEU A 202 -4.09 0.15 -16.60
C LEU A 202 -4.57 -1.24 -16.16
N ILE A 203 -5.68 -1.69 -16.73
CA ILE A 203 -6.14 -3.08 -16.65
C ILE A 203 -6.62 -3.53 -18.04
N ASP A 204 -6.54 -4.83 -18.29
CA ASP A 204 -6.98 -5.44 -19.54
C ASP A 204 -6.41 -4.71 -20.79
N GLN A 205 -5.17 -4.23 -20.69
CA GLN A 205 -4.53 -3.46 -21.78
C GLN A 205 -4.26 -4.28 -23.04
N ASP A 206 -4.39 -5.58 -23.01
CA ASP A 206 -4.40 -6.46 -24.19
C ASP A 206 -5.70 -6.35 -25.01
N GLU A 207 -6.76 -5.80 -24.45
CA GLU A 207 -8.00 -5.47 -25.16
C GLU A 207 -7.94 -4.08 -25.83
N MET A 208 -7.01 -3.22 -25.39
CA MET A 208 -6.77 -1.89 -25.96
C MET A 208 -5.92 -2.00 -27.23
N THR A 209 -6.03 -1.04 -28.15
CA THR A 209 -5.06 -0.91 -29.23
C THR A 209 -3.69 -0.47 -28.70
N MET A 210 -2.60 -0.82 -29.38
CA MET A 210 -1.26 -0.33 -29.00
C MET A 210 -1.14 1.19 -29.03
N GLU A 211 -1.90 1.86 -29.87
CA GLU A 211 -1.95 3.32 -29.95
C GLU A 211 -2.57 3.92 -28.69
N GLU A 212 -3.67 3.33 -28.19
CA GLU A 212 -4.30 3.73 -26.92
C GLU A 212 -3.37 3.50 -25.73
N VAL A 213 -2.74 2.33 -25.62
CA VAL A 213 -1.81 2.02 -24.51
C VAL A 213 -0.64 3.01 -24.50
N ARG A 214 -0.02 3.27 -25.67
CA ARG A 214 1.04 4.28 -25.80
C ARG A 214 0.53 5.67 -25.44
N ALA A 215 -0.67 6.04 -25.87
CA ALA A 215 -1.24 7.34 -25.55
C ALA A 215 -1.41 7.56 -24.03
N VAL A 216 -1.83 6.51 -23.31
CA VAL A 216 -1.90 6.55 -21.83
C VAL A 216 -0.51 6.75 -21.23
N VAL A 217 0.47 5.91 -21.61
CA VAL A 217 1.82 5.93 -21.04
C VAL A 217 2.53 7.25 -21.34
N ASP A 218 2.52 7.69 -22.60
CA ASP A 218 3.16 8.93 -23.04
C ASP A 218 2.57 10.16 -22.31
N GLU A 219 1.24 10.23 -22.17
CA GLU A 219 0.59 11.35 -21.49
C GLU A 219 0.88 11.34 -19.99
N ALA A 220 0.87 10.16 -19.35
CA ALA A 220 1.22 10.01 -17.95
C ALA A 220 2.67 10.44 -17.68
N HIS A 221 3.62 9.99 -18.50
CA HIS A 221 5.04 10.35 -18.38
C HIS A 221 5.29 11.85 -18.62
N ARG A 222 4.60 12.48 -19.58
CA ARG A 222 4.65 13.95 -19.74
C ARG A 222 4.24 14.68 -18.47
N ARG A 223 3.33 14.11 -17.69
CA ARG A 223 2.86 14.63 -16.40
C ARG A 223 3.64 14.10 -15.21
N ARG A 224 4.73 13.33 -15.45
CA ARG A 224 5.60 12.72 -14.44
C ARG A 224 4.88 11.71 -13.54
N LEU A 225 3.76 11.15 -14.01
CA LEU A 225 3.04 10.09 -13.34
C LEU A 225 3.56 8.72 -13.80
N PRO A 226 3.88 7.81 -12.87
CA PRO A 226 4.18 6.43 -13.23
C PRO A 226 2.92 5.72 -13.72
N VAL A 227 3.10 4.72 -14.58
CA VAL A 227 2.04 3.86 -15.08
C VAL A 227 2.20 2.46 -14.51
N VAL A 228 1.12 1.96 -13.95
CA VAL A 228 1.01 0.64 -13.32
C VAL A 228 0.02 -0.20 -14.12
N ALA A 229 0.34 -1.44 -14.44
CA ALA A 229 -0.49 -2.28 -15.29
C ALA A 229 -0.72 -3.68 -14.72
N HIS A 230 -1.90 -4.25 -14.96
CA HIS A 230 -2.17 -5.67 -14.76
C HIS A 230 -1.20 -6.53 -15.57
N SER A 231 -0.99 -7.77 -15.13
CA SER A 231 -0.16 -8.75 -15.85
C SER A 231 -0.71 -10.18 -15.70
N HIS A 232 -2.01 -10.34 -15.86
CA HIS A 232 -2.67 -11.65 -15.82
C HIS A 232 -2.40 -12.47 -17.07
N ARG A 233 -2.28 -11.82 -18.21
CA ARG A 233 -2.07 -12.45 -19.53
C ARG A 233 -0.73 -12.03 -20.12
N PRO A 234 -0.03 -12.92 -20.85
CA PRO A 234 1.24 -12.58 -21.49
C PRO A 234 1.17 -11.35 -22.40
N GLU A 235 0.07 -11.15 -23.10
CA GLU A 235 -0.10 -10.03 -24.00
C GLU A 235 -0.22 -8.68 -23.26
N GLU A 236 -0.80 -8.66 -22.06
CA GLU A 236 -0.79 -7.48 -21.19
C GLU A 236 0.63 -7.03 -20.86
N ILE A 237 1.52 -8.00 -20.56
CA ILE A 237 2.92 -7.72 -20.25
C ILE A 237 3.65 -7.21 -21.49
N ARG A 238 3.49 -7.87 -22.65
CA ARG A 238 4.15 -7.44 -23.89
C ARG A 238 3.78 -6.01 -24.27
N ARG A 239 2.48 -5.70 -24.30
CA ARG A 239 2.00 -4.34 -24.62
C ARG A 239 2.50 -3.32 -23.61
N GLY A 240 2.45 -3.64 -22.33
CA GLY A 240 2.96 -2.77 -21.28
C GLY A 240 4.46 -2.50 -21.42
N LEU A 241 5.29 -3.53 -21.69
CA LEU A 241 6.73 -3.37 -21.91
C LEU A 241 7.05 -2.53 -23.16
N ILE A 242 6.33 -2.77 -24.27
CA ILE A 242 6.49 -2.01 -25.52
C ILE A 242 6.08 -0.54 -25.33
N ALA A 243 5.04 -0.28 -24.52
CA ALA A 243 4.58 1.08 -24.24
C ALA A 243 5.41 1.80 -23.20
N GLY A 244 6.18 1.10 -22.36
CA GLY A 244 7.04 1.70 -21.32
C GLY A 244 6.38 1.79 -19.95
N VAL A 245 5.51 0.86 -19.58
CA VAL A 245 4.93 0.74 -18.23
C VAL A 245 6.03 0.65 -17.17
N ASP A 246 5.84 1.31 -16.01
CA ASP A 246 6.84 1.40 -14.94
C ASP A 246 6.73 0.28 -13.91
N ASN A 247 5.53 -0.28 -13.71
CA ASN A 247 5.28 -1.32 -12.72
C ASN A 247 4.20 -2.28 -13.23
N PHE A 248 4.44 -3.58 -13.08
CA PHE A 248 3.43 -4.60 -13.30
C PHE A 248 2.89 -5.14 -11.98
N GLU A 249 1.61 -5.49 -11.97
CA GLU A 249 0.89 -6.01 -10.82
C GLU A 249 0.52 -7.48 -11.05
N HIS A 250 0.58 -8.28 -9.98
CA HIS A 250 0.28 -9.71 -9.95
C HIS A 250 1.34 -10.60 -10.60
N THR A 251 1.36 -11.88 -10.24
CA THR A 251 2.24 -12.91 -10.82
C THR A 251 1.53 -13.80 -11.83
N GLY A 252 0.65 -13.21 -12.61
CA GLY A 252 -0.12 -13.97 -13.58
C GLY A 252 -1.15 -14.88 -12.92
N MET A 253 -2.39 -14.47 -12.97
CA MET A 253 -3.53 -15.31 -12.59
C MET A 253 -3.75 -16.43 -13.60
N ALA A 254 -3.00 -16.43 -14.71
CA ALA A 254 -3.04 -17.49 -15.70
C ALA A 254 -2.53 -18.82 -15.14
N THR A 255 -3.10 -19.90 -15.61
CA THR A 255 -2.72 -21.28 -15.26
C THR A 255 -1.43 -21.74 -15.94
N ALA A 256 -0.90 -20.96 -16.90
CA ALA A 256 0.38 -21.24 -17.53
C ALA A 256 1.48 -21.48 -16.48
N PRO A 257 2.27 -22.55 -16.59
CA PRO A 257 3.24 -22.93 -15.57
C PRO A 257 4.39 -21.94 -15.42
N GLU A 258 4.65 -21.13 -16.44
CA GLU A 258 5.75 -20.17 -16.49
C GLU A 258 5.42 -18.99 -17.40
N TYR A 259 6.17 -17.90 -17.26
CA TYR A 259 6.13 -16.82 -18.25
C TYR A 259 6.80 -17.28 -19.55
N PRO A 260 6.26 -16.93 -20.71
CA PRO A 260 6.89 -17.20 -22.02
C PRO A 260 8.30 -16.62 -22.09
N GLU A 261 9.21 -17.33 -22.80
CA GLU A 261 10.62 -16.95 -22.89
C GLU A 261 10.80 -15.55 -23.50
N ASP A 262 10.01 -15.18 -24.49
CA ASP A 262 10.06 -13.86 -25.09
C ASP A 262 9.78 -12.74 -24.07
N ILE A 263 8.85 -12.95 -23.13
CA ILE A 263 8.59 -12.02 -22.04
C ILE A 263 9.81 -11.93 -21.10
N ILE A 264 10.43 -13.05 -20.73
CA ILE A 264 11.61 -13.06 -19.88
C ILE A 264 12.76 -12.32 -20.55
N VAL A 265 12.96 -12.51 -21.85
CA VAL A 265 13.95 -11.76 -22.64
C VAL A 265 13.64 -10.25 -22.61
N MET A 266 12.40 -9.85 -22.88
CA MET A 266 11.99 -8.44 -22.84
C MET A 266 12.20 -7.82 -21.45
N LEU A 267 11.90 -8.54 -20.38
CA LEU A 267 12.12 -8.09 -18.99
C LEU A 267 13.62 -7.86 -18.73
N ARG A 268 14.48 -8.83 -19.09
CA ARG A 268 15.94 -8.72 -18.95
C ARG A 268 16.50 -7.55 -19.73
N GLU A 269 16.06 -7.38 -20.99
CA GLU A 269 16.49 -6.23 -21.80
C GLU A 269 16.06 -4.90 -21.19
N ARG A 270 14.83 -4.81 -20.69
CA ARG A 270 14.30 -3.60 -20.08
C ARG A 270 15.04 -3.25 -18.78
N THR A 271 15.39 -4.23 -17.96
CA THR A 271 16.12 -4.04 -16.69
C THR A 271 17.62 -3.79 -16.90
N ALA A 272 18.23 -4.36 -17.97
CA ALA A 272 19.64 -4.15 -18.31
C ALA A 272 19.92 -2.74 -18.85
N ARG A 273 18.95 -2.06 -19.41
CA ARG A 273 19.14 -0.75 -20.08
C ARG A 273 19.43 0.41 -19.14
N GLY A 274 19.31 0.25 -17.84
CA GLY A 274 19.72 1.23 -16.80
C GLY A 274 19.26 2.67 -16.95
N ALA A 275 19.16 3.17 -18.19
CA ALA A 275 18.80 4.53 -18.53
C ALA A 275 17.30 4.87 -18.34
N ALA A 276 16.44 3.86 -18.33
CA ALA A 276 14.97 4.04 -18.16
C ALA A 276 14.51 3.92 -16.69
N GLY A 277 15.46 3.81 -15.74
CA GLY A 277 15.14 3.53 -14.34
C GLY A 277 14.74 2.07 -14.08
N PRO A 278 14.51 1.69 -12.82
CA PRO A 278 14.09 0.36 -12.47
C PRO A 278 12.71 0.02 -13.03
N LEU A 279 12.51 -1.25 -13.41
CA LEU A 279 11.20 -1.82 -13.65
C LEU A 279 10.73 -2.49 -12.38
N PHE A 280 9.54 -2.13 -11.91
CA PHE A 280 8.97 -2.67 -10.69
C PHE A 280 7.94 -3.77 -10.98
N TRP A 281 7.78 -4.68 -10.02
CA TRP A 281 6.75 -5.69 -10.06
C TRP A 281 6.19 -5.97 -8.67
N THR A 282 4.86 -5.93 -8.54
CA THR A 282 4.14 -6.17 -7.30
C THR A 282 3.37 -7.50 -7.41
N PRO A 283 3.88 -8.62 -6.90
CA PRO A 283 3.36 -9.95 -7.21
C PRO A 283 1.97 -10.26 -6.67
N THR A 284 1.58 -9.72 -5.52
CA THR A 284 0.27 -9.94 -4.85
C THR A 284 -0.10 -11.41 -4.66
N ILE A 285 0.83 -12.23 -4.22
CA ILE A 285 0.70 -13.70 -4.22
C ILE A 285 0.01 -14.27 -3.00
N GLU A 286 -0.07 -13.52 -1.91
CA GLU A 286 -0.71 -13.93 -0.67
C GLU A 286 -2.11 -14.51 -0.91
N GLY A 287 -2.89 -13.94 -1.83
CA GLY A 287 -4.23 -14.40 -2.14
C GLY A 287 -4.34 -15.87 -2.54
N LEU A 288 -3.28 -16.46 -3.09
CA LEU A 288 -3.24 -17.89 -3.41
C LEU A 288 -2.94 -18.80 -2.20
N PHE A 289 -2.53 -18.21 -1.09
CA PHE A 289 -2.27 -18.89 0.19
C PHE A 289 -3.33 -18.58 1.24
N ASN A 290 -3.95 -17.40 1.17
CA ASN A 290 -4.91 -16.93 2.14
C ASN A 290 -6.10 -17.88 2.32
N TYR A 291 -6.59 -18.48 1.26
CA TYR A 291 -7.71 -19.42 1.34
C TYR A 291 -7.36 -20.69 2.10
N GLU A 292 -6.14 -21.23 1.96
CA GLU A 292 -5.67 -22.33 2.79
C GLU A 292 -5.46 -21.87 4.23
N TYR A 293 -4.84 -20.71 4.41
CA TYR A 293 -4.61 -20.13 5.72
C TYR A 293 -5.91 -19.97 6.50
N VAL A 294 -6.95 -19.39 5.90
CA VAL A 294 -8.27 -19.21 6.53
C VAL A 294 -8.95 -20.55 6.82
N ARG A 295 -8.78 -21.55 5.95
CA ARG A 295 -9.31 -22.88 6.20
C ARG A 295 -8.64 -23.56 7.39
N GLU A 296 -7.33 -23.36 7.57
CA GLU A 296 -6.54 -23.90 8.66
C GLU A 296 -6.67 -23.07 9.95
N ASN A 297 -7.01 -21.78 9.81
CA ASN A 297 -7.16 -20.82 10.90
C ASN A 297 -8.50 -20.09 10.77
N PRO A 298 -9.64 -20.76 11.01
CA PRO A 298 -10.98 -20.17 10.81
C PRO A 298 -11.22 -18.93 11.69
N GLU A 299 -10.56 -18.83 12.84
CA GLU A 299 -10.57 -17.65 13.71
C GLU A 299 -10.02 -16.39 13.05
N HIS A 300 -9.31 -16.50 11.95
CA HIS A 300 -8.81 -15.38 11.18
C HIS A 300 -9.94 -14.44 10.70
N ILE A 301 -11.09 -15.00 10.34
CA ILE A 301 -12.30 -14.23 9.98
C ILE A 301 -12.89 -13.55 11.23
N ASP A 302 -12.62 -14.07 12.42
CA ASP A 302 -13.11 -13.52 13.68
C ASP A 302 -12.19 -12.44 14.28
N ASP A 303 -11.00 -12.20 13.70
CA ASP A 303 -10.10 -11.15 14.16
C ASP A 303 -10.82 -9.78 14.12
N PRO A 304 -10.94 -9.08 15.27
CA PRO A 304 -11.60 -7.79 15.33
C PRO A 304 -10.89 -6.69 14.52
N ALA A 305 -9.62 -6.87 14.15
CA ALA A 305 -8.83 -5.85 13.49
C ALA A 305 -9.40 -5.42 12.12
N TRP A 306 -9.97 -6.35 11.35
CA TRP A 306 -10.56 -6.01 10.05
C TRP A 306 -11.93 -5.32 10.15
N ARG A 307 -12.55 -5.34 11.33
CA ARG A 307 -13.85 -4.69 11.60
C ARG A 307 -13.68 -3.25 12.07
N GLU A 308 -12.45 -2.87 12.42
CA GLU A 308 -12.13 -1.56 12.98
C GLU A 308 -12.64 -0.42 12.07
N GLY A 309 -13.52 0.41 12.63
CA GLY A 309 -14.12 1.54 11.92
C GLY A 309 -15.32 1.21 11.03
N LEU A 310 -15.71 -0.07 10.88
CA LEU A 310 -16.90 -0.48 10.12
C LEU A 310 -18.13 -0.62 11.04
N PRO A 311 -19.30 -0.11 10.64
CA PRO A 311 -20.57 -0.40 11.30
C PRO A 311 -20.95 -1.87 11.23
N GLU A 312 -21.65 -2.38 12.24
CA GLU A 312 -21.99 -3.80 12.37
C GLU A 312 -22.77 -4.35 11.17
N ASN A 313 -23.70 -3.58 10.59
CA ASN A 313 -24.43 -4.01 9.40
C ASN A 313 -23.55 -4.26 8.17
N ILE A 314 -22.43 -3.52 8.02
CA ILE A 314 -21.44 -3.75 6.95
C ILE A 314 -20.60 -4.97 7.30
N VAL A 315 -20.18 -5.12 8.56
CA VAL A 315 -19.45 -6.30 9.05
C VAL A 315 -20.26 -7.58 8.81
N GLU A 316 -21.54 -7.58 9.16
CA GLU A 316 -22.43 -8.73 8.92
C GLU A 316 -22.63 -9.02 7.43
N ASP A 317 -22.71 -8.00 6.59
CA ASP A 317 -22.84 -8.17 5.14
C ASP A 317 -21.58 -8.82 4.55
N ILE A 318 -20.39 -8.35 4.95
CA ILE A 318 -19.11 -8.96 4.58
C ILE A 318 -19.08 -10.42 5.04
N ARG A 319 -19.35 -10.70 6.32
CA ARG A 319 -19.36 -12.07 6.87
C ARG A 319 -20.29 -13.01 6.11
N ARG A 320 -21.49 -12.57 5.80
CA ARG A 320 -22.44 -13.38 5.00
C ARG A 320 -21.92 -13.67 3.62
N SER A 321 -21.26 -12.70 2.97
CA SER A 321 -20.74 -12.84 1.61
C SER A 321 -19.61 -13.85 1.51
N ILE A 322 -18.86 -14.08 2.60
CA ILE A 322 -17.72 -15.01 2.67
C ILE A 322 -18.00 -16.26 3.52
N ALA A 323 -19.25 -16.46 3.95
CA ALA A 323 -19.64 -17.62 4.79
C ALA A 323 -19.35 -18.98 4.11
N TYR A 324 -19.26 -19.01 2.80
CA TYR A 324 -18.97 -20.21 2.01
C TYR A 324 -17.77 -19.96 1.08
N PRO A 325 -16.53 -19.90 1.61
CA PRO A 325 -15.33 -19.54 0.84
C PRO A 325 -15.12 -20.39 -0.41
N GLN A 326 -15.46 -21.67 -0.34
CA GLN A 326 -15.34 -22.62 -1.46
C GLN A 326 -16.19 -22.25 -2.69
N ARG A 327 -17.14 -21.33 -2.57
CA ARG A 327 -17.96 -20.80 -3.67
C ARG A 327 -17.36 -19.57 -4.34
N LEU A 328 -16.34 -18.98 -3.73
CA LEU A 328 -15.67 -17.80 -4.28
C LEU A 328 -14.81 -18.20 -5.49
N GLY A 329 -14.88 -17.44 -6.57
CA GLY A 329 -14.14 -17.74 -7.80
C GLY A 329 -12.63 -17.80 -7.59
N TYR A 330 -12.08 -16.93 -6.74
CA TYR A 330 -10.65 -16.97 -6.37
C TYR A 330 -10.28 -18.26 -5.66
N PHE A 331 -11.10 -18.71 -4.71
CA PHE A 331 -10.89 -19.97 -4.00
C PHE A 331 -10.89 -21.17 -4.98
N GLN A 332 -11.87 -21.20 -5.86
CA GLN A 332 -12.00 -22.27 -6.88
C GLN A 332 -10.82 -22.31 -7.85
N ALA A 333 -10.23 -21.17 -8.15
CA ALA A 333 -9.10 -21.06 -9.07
C ALA A 333 -7.74 -21.39 -8.41
N THR A 334 -7.63 -21.37 -7.08
CA THR A 334 -6.37 -21.57 -6.35
C THR A 334 -5.69 -22.91 -6.67
N PRO A 335 -6.37 -24.08 -6.71
CA PRO A 335 -5.73 -25.36 -7.00
C PRO A 335 -5.00 -25.41 -8.35
N SER A 336 -5.48 -24.68 -9.35
CA SER A 336 -4.84 -24.64 -10.68
C SER A 336 -3.73 -23.59 -10.80
N ARG A 337 -3.81 -22.51 -10.01
CA ARG A 337 -2.89 -21.36 -10.08
C ARG A 337 -1.68 -21.53 -9.17
N ARG A 338 -1.87 -22.01 -7.96
CA ARG A 338 -0.83 -22.12 -6.95
C ARG A 338 0.37 -22.98 -7.37
N PRO A 339 0.23 -24.15 -8.00
CA PRO A 339 1.37 -24.97 -8.40
C PRO A 339 2.35 -24.28 -9.38
N THR A 340 1.87 -23.26 -10.11
CA THR A 340 2.67 -22.53 -11.09
C THR A 340 3.34 -21.27 -10.51
N LEU A 341 2.94 -20.86 -9.31
CA LEU A 341 3.32 -19.59 -8.72
C LEU A 341 4.81 -19.48 -8.44
N GLU A 342 5.37 -20.47 -7.75
CA GLU A 342 6.77 -20.45 -7.34
C GLU A 342 7.73 -20.31 -8.52
N ARG A 343 7.47 -21.04 -9.61
CA ARG A 343 8.26 -20.95 -10.84
C ARG A 343 8.19 -19.55 -11.44
N LYS A 344 6.99 -18.98 -11.60
CA LYS A 344 6.79 -17.63 -12.13
C LYS A 344 7.46 -16.56 -11.25
N PHE A 345 7.33 -16.68 -9.93
CA PHE A 345 7.97 -15.78 -9.00
C PHE A 345 9.50 -15.82 -9.10
N ASN A 346 10.08 -17.02 -9.24
CA ASN A 346 11.51 -17.19 -9.45
C ASN A 346 11.98 -16.64 -10.81
N GLN A 347 11.19 -16.79 -11.88
CA GLN A 347 11.48 -16.16 -13.17
C GLN A 347 11.55 -14.63 -13.04
N LEU A 348 10.62 -14.00 -12.32
CA LEU A 348 10.65 -12.55 -12.06
C LEU A 348 11.90 -12.15 -11.27
N ARG A 349 12.23 -12.87 -10.20
CA ARG A 349 13.46 -12.60 -9.42
C ARG A 349 14.72 -12.65 -10.29
N GLN A 350 14.77 -13.56 -11.26
CA GLN A 350 15.92 -13.76 -12.14
C GLN A 350 15.94 -12.82 -13.34
N SER A 351 14.84 -12.12 -13.62
CA SER A 351 14.74 -11.20 -14.76
C SER A 351 15.30 -9.80 -14.48
N GLY A 352 15.69 -9.52 -13.23
CA GLY A 352 16.24 -8.22 -12.82
C GLY A 352 15.17 -7.16 -12.47
N VAL A 353 13.88 -7.51 -12.45
CA VAL A 353 12.82 -6.60 -11.96
C VAL A 353 12.98 -6.37 -10.46
N THR A 354 12.64 -5.17 -10.00
CA THR A 354 12.59 -4.85 -8.57
C THR A 354 11.24 -5.24 -8.00
N LEU A 355 11.23 -6.25 -7.12
CA LEU A 355 10.00 -6.74 -6.50
C LEU A 355 9.56 -5.83 -5.35
N LEU A 356 8.25 -5.58 -5.26
CA LEU A 356 7.60 -4.77 -4.23
C LEU A 356 6.56 -5.61 -3.48
N ILE A 357 6.42 -5.36 -2.18
CA ILE A 357 5.29 -5.88 -1.42
C ILE A 357 4.04 -5.07 -1.77
N GLY A 358 2.98 -5.79 -2.10
CA GLY A 358 1.64 -5.29 -2.29
C GLY A 358 0.69 -6.47 -2.35
N THR A 359 -0.54 -6.29 -1.91
CA THR A 359 -1.38 -7.41 -1.53
C THR A 359 -2.63 -7.58 -2.35
N ASP A 360 -3.13 -6.52 -3.00
CA ASP A 360 -4.49 -6.49 -3.54
C ASP A 360 -5.54 -6.57 -2.41
N ALA A 361 -5.21 -5.98 -1.21
CA ALA A 361 -6.11 -5.95 -0.07
C ALA A 361 -7.43 -5.25 -0.41
N GLY A 362 -8.51 -5.79 0.12
CA GLY A 362 -9.88 -5.40 -0.16
C GLY A 362 -10.64 -6.44 -0.97
N ILE A 363 -10.00 -7.20 -1.86
CA ILE A 363 -10.66 -8.28 -2.60
C ILE A 363 -11.16 -9.39 -1.63
N PRO A 364 -12.00 -10.34 -2.09
CA PRO A 364 -12.64 -11.31 -1.21
C PRO A 364 -11.68 -11.96 -0.21
N MET A 365 -12.00 -11.85 1.08
CA MET A 365 -11.26 -12.40 2.23
C MET A 365 -9.85 -11.83 2.44
N LYS A 366 -9.44 -10.78 1.72
CA LYS A 366 -8.14 -10.10 1.92
C LYS A 366 -8.36 -8.79 2.68
N PHE A 367 -8.23 -8.84 3.98
CA PHE A 367 -8.50 -7.70 4.85
C PHE A 367 -7.28 -6.79 4.99
N HIS A 368 -7.51 -5.47 5.00
CA HIS A 368 -6.46 -4.45 5.11
C HIS A 368 -5.60 -4.56 6.36
N SER A 369 -6.14 -5.11 7.45
CA SER A 369 -5.41 -5.35 8.69
C SER A 369 -4.50 -6.59 8.66
N GLN A 370 -4.60 -7.42 7.63
CA GLN A 370 -3.98 -8.75 7.63
C GLN A 370 -3.11 -9.02 6.41
N ALA A 371 -3.49 -8.52 5.24
CA ALA A 371 -2.89 -8.94 3.98
C ALA A 371 -1.38 -8.63 3.87
N THR A 372 -0.93 -7.46 4.33
CA THR A 372 0.48 -7.03 4.14
C THR A 372 1.47 -7.92 4.90
N TRP A 373 1.21 -8.24 6.16
CA TRP A 373 2.09 -9.15 6.90
C TRP A 373 2.04 -10.57 6.34
N HIS A 374 0.89 -11.01 5.87
CA HIS A 374 0.73 -12.35 5.30
C HIS A 374 1.45 -12.47 3.95
N GLU A 375 1.47 -11.42 3.11
CA GLU A 375 2.31 -11.37 1.91
C GLU A 375 3.79 -11.55 2.25
N LEU A 376 4.29 -10.85 3.29
CA LEU A 376 5.66 -11.01 3.80
C LEU A 376 5.92 -12.43 4.31
N ASP A 377 4.98 -13.01 5.06
CA ASP A 377 5.07 -14.38 5.56
C ASP A 377 5.16 -15.41 4.42
N VAL A 378 4.32 -15.25 3.40
CA VAL A 378 4.35 -16.10 2.20
C VAL A 378 5.70 -15.99 1.47
N TRP A 379 6.21 -14.79 1.28
CA TRP A 379 7.51 -14.62 0.62
C TRP A 379 8.63 -15.34 1.38
N VAL A 380 8.70 -15.14 2.69
CA VAL A 380 9.80 -15.69 3.51
C VAL A 380 9.60 -17.18 3.79
N ASN A 381 8.44 -17.56 4.31
CA ASN A 381 8.22 -18.91 4.84
C ASN A 381 7.74 -19.92 3.80
N LYS A 382 7.12 -19.48 2.68
CA LYS A 382 6.65 -20.37 1.61
C LYS A 382 7.55 -20.35 0.38
N LEU A 383 8.14 -19.20 0.04
CA LEU A 383 8.96 -19.03 -1.17
C LEU A 383 10.47 -18.88 -0.88
N GLY A 384 10.89 -18.96 0.38
CA GLY A 384 12.30 -18.93 0.77
C GLY A 384 13.01 -17.62 0.44
N VAL A 385 12.28 -16.50 0.45
CA VAL A 385 12.88 -15.18 0.26
C VAL A 385 13.63 -14.76 1.52
N ASP A 386 14.81 -14.19 1.36
CA ASP A 386 15.55 -13.62 2.49
C ASP A 386 14.72 -12.56 3.23
N PRO A 387 14.61 -12.62 4.58
CA PRO A 387 13.78 -11.70 5.35
C PRO A 387 14.16 -10.23 5.18
N MET A 388 15.46 -9.92 5.08
CA MET A 388 15.93 -8.54 4.86
C MET A 388 15.52 -8.04 3.48
N PHE A 389 15.61 -8.91 2.46
CA PHE A 389 15.11 -8.57 1.12
C PHE A 389 13.59 -8.29 1.15
N ALA A 390 12.80 -9.13 1.81
CA ALA A 390 11.36 -8.95 1.93
C ALA A 390 11.00 -7.64 2.68
N ILE A 391 11.70 -7.33 3.78
CA ILE A 391 11.54 -6.06 4.50
C ILE A 391 11.86 -4.88 3.59
N ARG A 392 12.94 -4.93 2.81
CA ARG A 392 13.27 -3.85 1.86
C ARG A 392 12.24 -3.71 0.75
N ALA A 393 11.66 -4.82 0.29
CA ALA A 393 10.56 -4.81 -0.67
C ALA A 393 9.26 -4.22 -0.09
N ALA A 394 9.12 -4.20 1.24
CA ALA A 394 8.00 -3.60 1.97
C ALA A 394 8.32 -2.20 2.55
N THR A 395 9.51 -1.65 2.33
CA THR A 395 9.91 -0.36 2.94
C THR A 395 10.66 0.54 1.95
N TYR A 396 11.91 0.22 1.64
CA TYR A 396 12.78 1.06 0.81
C TYR A 396 12.37 1.09 -0.67
N TRP A 397 12.24 -0.07 -1.33
CA TRP A 397 11.94 -0.11 -2.76
C TRP A 397 10.59 0.54 -3.15
N PRO A 398 9.50 0.40 -2.37
CA PRO A 398 8.28 1.15 -2.58
C PRO A 398 8.49 2.68 -2.60
N SER A 399 9.31 3.20 -1.69
CA SER A 399 9.60 4.64 -1.65
C SER A 399 10.35 5.11 -2.90
N VAL A 400 11.25 4.28 -3.45
CA VAL A 400 11.93 4.53 -4.73
C VAL A 400 10.93 4.51 -5.89
N ALA A 401 10.04 3.50 -5.92
CA ALA A 401 9.01 3.39 -6.96
C ALA A 401 8.07 4.62 -7.00
N MET A 402 7.78 5.19 -5.83
CA MET A 402 6.97 6.41 -5.71
C MET A 402 7.80 7.70 -5.74
N ARG A 403 9.14 7.61 -5.88
CA ARG A 403 10.07 8.76 -5.95
C ARG A 403 10.05 9.66 -4.71
N VAL A 404 9.88 9.03 -3.53
CA VAL A 404 9.81 9.71 -2.23
C VAL A 404 10.85 9.18 -1.22
N GLU A 405 11.86 8.47 -1.71
CA GLU A 405 12.90 7.83 -0.91
C GLU A 405 13.74 8.83 -0.09
N ARG A 406 13.69 10.10 -0.42
CA ARG A 406 14.33 11.17 0.38
C ARG A 406 13.64 11.39 1.71
N ASP A 407 12.34 11.15 1.78
CA ASP A 407 11.51 11.47 2.95
C ASP A 407 11.08 10.25 3.76
N VAL A 408 10.96 9.06 3.15
CA VAL A 408 10.43 7.84 3.77
C VAL A 408 11.18 6.57 3.32
N GLY A 409 10.75 5.41 3.78
CA GLY A 409 11.24 4.10 3.34
C GLY A 409 12.41 3.55 4.13
N THR A 410 13.10 4.38 4.91
CA THR A 410 14.17 3.96 5.85
C THR A 410 14.09 4.77 7.14
N VAL A 411 14.57 4.20 8.24
CA VAL A 411 14.79 4.93 9.50
C VAL A 411 16.16 5.60 9.42
N THR A 412 16.17 6.86 8.99
CA THR A 412 17.38 7.65 8.75
C THR A 412 17.14 9.10 9.20
N GLU A 413 18.15 9.74 9.74
CA GLU A 413 18.08 11.14 10.18
C GLU A 413 17.56 12.05 9.06
N GLY A 414 16.67 12.96 9.40
CA GLY A 414 16.00 13.90 8.49
C GLY A 414 14.74 13.38 7.82
N LYS A 415 14.50 12.05 7.76
CA LYS A 415 13.29 11.46 7.19
C LYS A 415 12.10 11.54 8.15
N TYR A 416 10.89 11.38 7.62
CA TYR A 416 9.69 11.25 8.45
C TYR A 416 9.81 10.07 9.40
N ALA A 417 9.32 10.25 10.62
CA ALA A 417 9.25 9.22 11.62
C ALA A 417 8.03 8.32 11.37
N ASP A 418 8.14 7.50 10.33
CA ASP A 418 7.24 6.41 9.98
C ASP A 418 7.92 5.12 10.43
N ILE A 419 7.59 4.64 11.64
CA ILE A 419 8.33 3.60 12.34
C ILE A 419 7.35 2.60 12.97
N ILE A 420 7.67 1.32 12.88
CA ILE A 420 6.99 0.27 13.65
C ILE A 420 7.98 -0.45 14.55
N ALA A 421 7.48 -1.00 15.65
CA ALA A 421 8.26 -1.90 16.48
C ALA A 421 7.41 -3.11 16.89
N VAL A 422 8.04 -4.28 16.90
CA VAL A 422 7.44 -5.55 17.30
C VAL A 422 8.35 -6.29 18.27
N LYS A 423 7.75 -6.96 19.26
CA LYS A 423 8.51 -7.80 20.20
C LYS A 423 9.10 -8.99 19.49
N GLY A 424 10.38 -9.25 19.72
CA GLY A 424 11.11 -10.37 19.13
C GLY A 424 11.93 -10.00 17.91
N ASP A 425 12.44 -11.02 17.23
CA ASP A 425 13.36 -10.93 16.08
C ASP A 425 12.58 -11.23 14.78
N VAL A 426 12.25 -10.18 14.03
CA VAL A 426 11.50 -10.29 12.76
C VAL A 426 12.30 -10.91 11.63
N LEU A 427 13.64 -10.90 11.69
CA LEU A 427 14.46 -11.56 10.69
C LEU A 427 14.44 -13.08 10.87
N ARG A 428 14.15 -13.54 12.08
CA ARG A 428 13.96 -14.96 12.38
C ARG A 428 12.50 -15.39 12.24
N TYR A 429 11.57 -14.52 12.60
CA TYR A 429 10.13 -14.80 12.62
C TYR A 429 9.36 -13.64 12.00
N ILE A 430 9.26 -13.63 10.69
CA ILE A 430 8.64 -12.52 9.93
C ILE A 430 7.15 -12.33 10.26
N ASN A 431 6.46 -13.38 10.65
CA ASN A 431 5.05 -13.37 11.07
C ASN A 431 4.78 -12.55 12.35
N LEU A 432 5.83 -12.15 13.11
CA LEU A 432 5.68 -11.17 14.20
C LEU A 432 5.12 -9.83 13.71
N LEU A 433 5.29 -9.52 12.42
CA LEU A 433 4.69 -8.34 11.78
C LEU A 433 3.17 -8.35 11.73
N ALA A 434 2.51 -9.47 12.03
CA ALA A 434 1.05 -9.56 12.11
C ALA A 434 0.43 -8.57 13.10
N ARG A 435 1.15 -8.24 14.17
CA ARG A 435 0.67 -7.33 15.23
C ARG A 435 1.81 -6.43 15.75
N PRO A 436 2.11 -5.33 15.09
CA PRO A 436 3.06 -4.36 15.61
C PRO A 436 2.64 -3.83 17.00
N ASP A 437 3.58 -3.81 17.95
CA ASP A 437 3.33 -3.27 19.30
C ASP A 437 3.32 -1.74 19.30
N ILE A 438 4.10 -1.14 18.39
CA ILE A 438 4.21 0.32 18.23
C ILE A 438 4.05 0.65 16.75
N VAL A 439 3.19 1.61 16.45
CA VAL A 439 3.02 2.21 15.12
C VAL A 439 3.12 3.72 15.26
N ILE A 440 4.14 4.29 14.65
CA ILE A 440 4.35 5.75 14.60
C ILE A 440 4.27 6.18 13.13
N LYS A 441 3.45 7.17 12.88
CA LYS A 441 3.28 7.81 11.58
C LYS A 441 3.52 9.30 11.71
N ARG A 442 4.51 9.84 11.00
CA ARG A 442 4.95 11.24 11.10
C ARG A 442 5.05 11.70 12.56
N GLY A 443 5.77 10.93 13.39
CA GLY A 443 5.98 11.24 14.79
C GLY A 443 4.73 11.15 15.68
N VAL A 444 3.60 10.71 15.16
CA VAL A 444 2.38 10.47 15.94
C VAL A 444 2.26 8.97 16.22
N ARG A 445 2.15 8.59 17.48
CA ARG A 445 1.89 7.21 17.87
C ARG A 445 0.42 6.88 17.69
N HIS A 446 0.11 5.83 16.94
CA HIS A 446 -1.24 5.31 16.69
C HIS A 446 -1.51 4.01 17.43
N ARG A 447 -0.44 3.30 17.82
CA ARG A 447 -0.52 2.07 18.60
C ARG A 447 0.65 1.96 19.57
#